data_6dd149fca1027d6aca973284f571a68a
#
_entry.id   6dd149fca1027d6aca973284f571a68a
#
_cell.length_a   1.000
_cell.length_b   1.000
_cell.length_c   1.000
_cell.angle_alpha   90.00
_cell.angle_beta   90.00
_cell.angle_gamma   90.00
#
_symmetry.space_group_name_H-M   'P 1'
#
loop_
_entity.id
_entity.type
_entity.pdbx_description
1 polymer ?
#
loop_
_entity_poly.entity_id
_entity_poly.type
_entity_poly.pdbx_seq_one_letter_code
_entity_poly.pdbx_strand_id
1 'polypeptide(L)'
;MNERTKMDFDYDLFVIGGGSGGVRAARVAASKSGARIGIAEESRYGGTCVIRGCVPKKLMVFASSYAPAMRQAVSYGWDVATGAFDWPAFQINLEKELDRLEAVYRKLLKNSGVETFDLRATVTGPHEVCLADGRKLTSKIILIATGGVPSIPLIEGAEHVITSNEIFHLKKLPKRILIVGGGYIACEFAGILNGFGVDTHLWYRGPKVLRGFDEEARDVITQGMKERGVTIITETETTKIDKIEGCFVVTDISGVEHTFDLVMYATGRRPNTQGLGLEEININLDGAGAVEVNNYSQTPIASVYAIGDVTDRVNLTPVAIREAMAFVETAFNGNPTPVDHSLIPSAVFTQPEYGMIGLSEDEAQKREPIEVYTTNFRPMNTAFIDEPNKVLMKLIVSQATRRVLGCHIVADGAAEMIQMAGIAVKMGATKEDFDKVCAVHPTMSEELVTMKSPIRKA
;
A
#
# COMPACT_ATOMS: atom_id res chain seq x y z
N MET A 1 -6.23 -47.62 -25.74
CA MET A 1 -5.29 -46.90 -24.86
C MET A 1 -4.81 -45.69 -25.63
N ASN A 2 -5.38 -44.51 -25.37
CA ASN A 2 -4.95 -43.27 -26.02
C ASN A 2 -3.69 -42.79 -25.32
N GLU A 3 -2.58 -42.86 -25.98
CA GLU A 3 -1.39 -42.08 -25.65
C GLU A 3 -1.76 -40.61 -25.83
N ARG A 4 -2.11 -39.93 -24.71
CA ARG A 4 -2.08 -38.47 -24.67
C ARG A 4 -0.63 -38.08 -24.92
N THR A 5 -0.32 -37.57 -26.09
CA THR A 5 0.95 -36.91 -26.41
C THR A 5 1.24 -35.93 -25.25
N LYS A 6 2.30 -36.24 -24.51
CA LYS A 6 2.79 -35.37 -23.44
C LYS A 6 3.27 -34.09 -24.12
N MET A 7 2.49 -33.02 -24.05
CA MET A 7 2.96 -31.71 -24.55
C MET A 7 4.22 -31.37 -23.75
N ASP A 8 5.33 -31.23 -24.43
CA ASP A 8 6.59 -30.83 -23.80
C ASP A 8 6.60 -29.30 -23.77
N PHE A 9 6.32 -28.72 -22.60
CA PHE A 9 6.34 -27.30 -22.39
C PHE A 9 7.76 -26.82 -22.09
N ASP A 10 8.11 -25.59 -22.50
CA ASP A 10 9.39 -24.96 -22.14
C ASP A 10 9.49 -24.79 -20.61
N TYR A 11 8.37 -24.46 -19.95
CA TYR A 11 8.28 -24.23 -18.50
C TYR A 11 7.12 -24.98 -17.87
N ASP A 12 7.29 -25.37 -16.61
CA ASP A 12 6.18 -25.84 -15.77
C ASP A 12 5.35 -24.66 -15.24
N LEU A 13 6.01 -23.51 -15.01
CA LEU A 13 5.39 -22.24 -14.65
C LEU A 13 6.10 -21.09 -15.37
N PHE A 14 5.31 -20.22 -16.00
CA PHE A 14 5.78 -18.93 -16.45
C PHE A 14 5.06 -17.80 -15.69
N VAL A 15 5.83 -16.92 -15.05
CA VAL A 15 5.30 -15.81 -14.24
C VAL A 15 5.44 -14.50 -15.02
N ILE A 16 4.35 -13.75 -15.15
CA ILE A 16 4.33 -12.41 -15.74
C ILE A 16 4.26 -11.39 -14.63
N GLY A 17 5.37 -10.67 -14.39
CA GLY A 17 5.53 -9.68 -13.34
C GLY A 17 6.49 -10.10 -12.23
N GLY A 18 7.59 -9.36 -12.09
CA GLY A 18 8.66 -9.57 -11.11
C GLY A 18 8.48 -8.83 -9.78
N GLY A 19 7.23 -8.52 -9.42
CA GLY A 19 6.88 -7.94 -8.12
C GLY A 19 6.91 -8.96 -6.98
N SER A 20 6.49 -8.53 -5.79
CA SER A 20 6.57 -9.33 -4.55
C SER A 20 5.85 -10.67 -4.63
N GLY A 21 4.66 -10.71 -5.23
CA GLY A 21 3.90 -11.95 -5.44
C GLY A 21 4.57 -12.88 -6.46
N GLY A 22 4.91 -12.35 -7.64
CA GLY A 22 5.52 -13.12 -8.73
C GLY A 22 6.87 -13.73 -8.34
N VAL A 23 7.76 -12.94 -7.75
CA VAL A 23 9.06 -13.44 -7.26
C VAL A 23 8.90 -14.50 -6.18
N ARG A 24 7.95 -14.32 -5.25
CA ARG A 24 7.66 -15.32 -4.22
C ARG A 24 7.17 -16.62 -4.85
N ALA A 25 6.20 -16.56 -5.75
CA ALA A 25 5.64 -17.74 -6.43
C ALA A 25 6.71 -18.49 -7.21
N ALA A 26 7.49 -17.77 -8.06
CA ALA A 26 8.54 -18.37 -8.88
C ALA A 26 9.58 -19.12 -8.02
N ARG A 27 10.10 -18.47 -6.99
CA ARG A 27 11.12 -19.06 -6.11
C ARG A 27 10.63 -20.29 -5.36
N VAL A 28 9.43 -20.19 -4.77
CA VAL A 28 8.90 -21.28 -3.94
C VAL A 28 8.52 -22.46 -4.82
N ALA A 29 7.91 -22.24 -5.99
CA ALA A 29 7.63 -23.30 -6.94
C ALA A 29 8.91 -24.04 -7.37
N ALA A 30 9.95 -23.29 -7.76
CA ALA A 30 11.24 -23.89 -8.16
C ALA A 30 11.88 -24.72 -7.02
N SER A 31 11.89 -24.17 -5.80
CA SER A 31 12.56 -24.82 -4.66
C SER A 31 11.85 -26.09 -4.17
N LYS A 32 10.51 -26.13 -4.26
CA LYS A 32 9.70 -27.25 -3.74
C LYS A 32 9.49 -28.35 -4.76
N SER A 33 9.32 -28.01 -6.04
CA SER A 33 8.89 -28.97 -7.06
C SER A 33 10.00 -29.43 -8.00
N GLY A 34 11.16 -28.74 -8.02
CA GLY A 34 12.19 -28.94 -9.05
C GLY A 34 11.72 -28.54 -10.45
N ALA A 35 10.64 -27.78 -10.55
CA ALA A 35 10.02 -27.36 -11.81
C ALA A 35 10.88 -26.34 -12.58
N ARG A 36 10.76 -26.35 -13.89
CA ARG A 36 11.35 -25.33 -14.77
C ARG A 36 10.50 -24.06 -14.71
N ILE A 37 11.04 -22.97 -14.18
CA ILE A 37 10.32 -21.72 -13.95
C ILE A 37 10.94 -20.59 -14.75
N GLY A 38 10.12 -19.88 -15.54
CA GLY A 38 10.44 -18.60 -16.16
C GLY A 38 9.71 -17.45 -15.48
N ILE A 39 10.33 -16.28 -15.42
CA ILE A 39 9.69 -15.04 -14.95
C ILE A 39 10.09 -13.86 -15.82
N ALA A 40 9.11 -13.06 -16.27
CA ALA A 40 9.34 -11.84 -17.03
C ALA A 40 8.97 -10.60 -16.21
N GLU A 41 9.85 -9.58 -16.27
CA GLU A 41 9.64 -8.25 -15.69
C GLU A 41 10.05 -7.18 -16.71
N GLU A 42 9.15 -6.22 -16.98
CA GLU A 42 9.42 -5.17 -17.98
C GLU A 42 10.19 -3.96 -17.43
N SER A 43 10.33 -3.85 -16.12
CA SER A 43 10.99 -2.73 -15.43
C SER A 43 12.10 -3.24 -14.51
N ARG A 44 11.89 -3.23 -13.19
CA ARG A 44 12.87 -3.65 -12.20
C ARG A 44 12.29 -4.73 -11.28
N TYR A 45 13.07 -5.77 -10.98
CA TYR A 45 12.67 -6.83 -10.05
C TYR A 45 12.49 -6.29 -8.62
N GLY A 46 11.39 -6.70 -7.99
CA GLY A 46 10.90 -6.15 -6.72
C GLY A 46 9.59 -5.38 -6.90
N GLY A 47 9.31 -4.92 -8.13
CA GLY A 47 8.05 -4.29 -8.53
C GLY A 47 7.72 -3.02 -7.73
N THR A 48 6.44 -2.68 -7.67
CA THR A 48 5.97 -1.44 -7.01
C THR A 48 6.49 -1.31 -5.59
N CYS A 49 6.36 -2.34 -4.77
CA CYS A 49 6.68 -2.25 -3.34
C CYS A 49 8.16 -1.87 -3.10
N VAL A 50 9.09 -2.53 -3.78
CA VAL A 50 10.53 -2.34 -3.55
C VAL A 50 11.04 -1.09 -4.25
N ILE A 51 10.60 -0.83 -5.50
CA ILE A 51 11.24 0.16 -6.38
C ILE A 51 10.54 1.53 -6.34
N ARG A 52 9.20 1.57 -6.25
CA ARG A 52 8.40 2.80 -6.39
C ARG A 52 7.16 2.82 -5.48
N GLY A 53 7.29 2.27 -4.27
CA GLY A 53 6.19 2.16 -3.31
C GLY A 53 6.68 2.07 -1.87
N CYS A 54 6.42 0.95 -1.22
CA CYS A 54 6.59 0.78 0.23
C CYS A 54 7.98 1.17 0.73
N VAL A 55 9.04 0.65 0.08
CA VAL A 55 10.42 0.88 0.55
C VAL A 55 10.84 2.34 0.38
N PRO A 56 10.87 2.91 -0.83
CA PRO A 56 11.32 4.29 -0.99
C PRO A 56 10.40 5.27 -0.24
N LYS A 57 9.09 5.03 -0.20
CA LYS A 57 8.15 5.86 0.55
C LYS A 57 8.45 5.83 2.05
N LYS A 58 8.70 4.66 2.65
CA LYS A 58 9.00 4.57 4.09
C LYS A 58 10.34 5.22 4.43
N LEU A 59 11.35 5.12 3.56
CA LEU A 59 12.61 5.84 3.71
C LEU A 59 12.39 7.37 3.67
N MET A 60 11.50 7.85 2.80
CA MET A 60 11.09 9.27 2.78
C MET A 60 10.33 9.67 4.05
N VAL A 61 9.46 8.80 4.59
CA VAL A 61 8.79 9.04 5.89
C VAL A 61 9.82 9.23 7.00
N PHE A 62 10.82 8.35 7.09
CA PHE A 62 11.89 8.49 8.09
C PHE A 62 12.67 9.80 7.88
N ALA A 63 13.08 10.10 6.65
CA ALA A 63 13.82 11.33 6.37
C ALA A 63 13.00 12.59 6.71
N SER A 64 11.70 12.62 6.41
CA SER A 64 10.81 13.75 6.69
C SER A 64 10.54 13.96 8.19
N SER A 65 10.75 12.95 9.03
CA SER A 65 10.53 13.04 10.48
C SER A 65 11.70 13.69 11.24
N TYR A 66 12.89 13.80 10.64
CA TYR A 66 14.06 14.36 11.33
C TYR A 66 13.93 15.87 11.62
N ALA A 67 13.36 16.66 10.70
CA ALA A 67 13.24 18.09 10.94
C ALA A 67 12.31 18.42 12.13
N PRO A 68 11.12 17.83 12.28
CA PRO A 68 10.35 17.94 13.53
C PRO A 68 11.10 17.44 14.75
N ALA A 69 11.77 16.28 14.66
CA ALA A 69 12.52 15.71 15.78
C ALA A 69 13.65 16.63 16.27
N MET A 70 14.38 17.29 15.35
CA MET A 70 15.41 18.28 15.70
C MET A 70 14.81 19.50 16.42
N ARG A 71 13.63 19.99 15.98
CA ARG A 71 12.93 21.08 16.70
C ARG A 71 12.51 20.65 18.11
N GLN A 72 11.96 19.44 18.24
CA GLN A 72 11.58 18.88 19.55
C GLN A 72 12.80 18.73 20.48
N ALA A 73 13.94 18.29 19.94
CA ALA A 73 15.17 18.11 20.70
C ALA A 73 15.62 19.39 21.44
N VAL A 74 15.39 20.57 20.84
CA VAL A 74 15.68 21.87 21.51
C VAL A 74 14.88 22.01 22.80
N SER A 75 13.61 21.63 22.79
CA SER A 75 12.75 21.68 23.99
C SER A 75 13.17 20.69 25.08
N TYR A 76 13.92 19.64 24.70
CA TYR A 76 14.55 18.70 25.62
C TYR A 76 15.96 19.12 26.09
N GLY A 77 16.42 20.31 25.70
CA GLY A 77 17.70 20.87 26.14
C GLY A 77 18.88 20.59 25.21
N TRP A 78 18.64 20.07 24.01
CA TRP A 78 19.72 19.87 23.02
C TRP A 78 19.98 21.16 22.23
N ASP A 79 21.23 21.52 22.06
CA ASP A 79 21.66 22.60 21.15
C ASP A 79 21.82 22.04 19.73
N VAL A 80 20.74 22.06 18.97
CA VAL A 80 20.70 21.57 17.59
C VAL A 80 20.03 22.59 16.68
N ALA A 81 20.58 22.74 15.46
CA ALA A 81 19.95 23.52 14.39
C ALA A 81 19.33 22.57 13.37
N THR A 82 18.10 22.89 12.94
CA THR A 82 17.50 22.24 11.79
C THR A 82 18.20 22.76 10.54
N GLY A 83 19.01 21.92 9.89
CA GLY A 83 19.64 22.23 8.61
C GLY A 83 18.64 22.22 7.45
N ALA A 84 19.11 22.59 6.26
CA ALA A 84 18.36 22.38 5.01
C ALA A 84 18.41 20.90 4.61
N PHE A 85 17.29 20.38 4.10
CA PHE A 85 17.26 19.02 3.57
C PHE A 85 17.91 18.96 2.19
N ASP A 86 18.94 18.13 2.04
CA ASP A 86 19.65 17.90 0.78
C ASP A 86 18.99 16.75 0.01
N TRP A 87 18.04 17.10 -0.85
CA TRP A 87 17.31 16.15 -1.69
C TRP A 87 18.23 15.34 -2.62
N PRO A 88 19.17 15.95 -3.37
CA PRO A 88 20.12 15.18 -4.19
C PRO A 88 20.93 14.16 -3.41
N ALA A 89 21.45 14.51 -2.24
CA ALA A 89 22.19 13.58 -1.39
C ALA A 89 21.29 12.41 -0.90
N PHE A 90 20.06 12.70 -0.51
CA PHE A 90 19.08 11.68 -0.15
C PHE A 90 18.80 10.74 -1.31
N GLN A 91 18.57 11.28 -2.53
CA GLN A 91 18.29 10.48 -3.72
C GLN A 91 19.43 9.53 -4.08
N ILE A 92 20.67 9.96 -3.99
CA ILE A 92 21.83 9.10 -4.24
C ILE A 92 21.82 7.90 -3.31
N ASN A 93 21.55 8.11 -2.03
CA ASN A 93 21.48 7.03 -1.04
C ASN A 93 20.25 6.13 -1.27
N LEU A 94 19.11 6.73 -1.66
CA LEU A 94 17.90 5.99 -1.98
C LEU A 94 18.12 5.05 -3.17
N GLU A 95 18.61 5.56 -4.29
CA GLU A 95 18.87 4.75 -5.49
C GLU A 95 19.87 3.62 -5.21
N LYS A 96 20.93 3.90 -4.46
CA LYS A 96 21.88 2.86 -4.04
C LYS A 96 21.20 1.74 -3.25
N GLU A 97 20.27 2.07 -2.39
CA GLU A 97 19.51 1.07 -1.62
C GLU A 97 18.55 0.28 -2.52
N LEU A 98 17.86 0.95 -3.46
CA LEU A 98 16.96 0.27 -4.41
C LEU A 98 17.75 -0.67 -5.33
N ASP A 99 18.92 -0.27 -5.82
CA ASP A 99 19.81 -1.12 -6.63
C ASP A 99 20.28 -2.34 -5.83
N ARG A 100 20.63 -2.14 -4.57
CA ARG A 100 21.03 -3.23 -3.67
C ARG A 100 19.89 -4.23 -3.48
N LEU A 101 18.66 -3.74 -3.27
CA LEU A 101 17.48 -4.59 -3.08
C LEU A 101 17.12 -5.33 -4.36
N GLU A 102 17.14 -4.69 -5.53
CA GLU A 102 16.92 -5.38 -6.79
C GLU A 102 17.95 -6.48 -7.01
N ALA A 103 19.23 -6.21 -6.75
CA ALA A 103 20.29 -7.22 -6.85
C ALA A 103 20.02 -8.42 -5.92
N VAL A 104 19.48 -8.19 -4.73
CA VAL A 104 19.04 -9.27 -3.82
C VAL A 104 17.93 -10.09 -4.46
N TYR A 105 16.91 -9.47 -5.04
CA TYR A 105 15.81 -10.16 -5.71
C TYR A 105 16.30 -11.02 -6.89
N ARG A 106 17.18 -10.47 -7.75
CA ARG A 106 17.80 -11.20 -8.86
C ARG A 106 18.65 -12.38 -8.36
N LYS A 107 19.45 -12.18 -7.32
CA LYS A 107 20.24 -13.25 -6.67
C LYS A 107 19.36 -14.36 -6.11
N LEU A 108 18.24 -14.02 -5.48
CA LEU A 108 17.28 -14.98 -4.94
C LEU A 108 16.63 -15.82 -6.05
N LEU A 109 16.24 -15.21 -7.17
CA LEU A 109 15.70 -15.92 -8.34
C LEU A 109 16.74 -16.87 -8.93
N LYS A 110 17.96 -16.37 -9.19
CA LYS A 110 19.07 -17.16 -9.73
C LYS A 110 19.40 -18.36 -8.83
N ASN A 111 19.50 -18.14 -7.52
CA ASN A 111 19.81 -19.22 -6.54
C ASN A 111 18.72 -20.29 -6.47
N SER A 112 17.49 -19.95 -6.85
CA SER A 112 16.37 -20.89 -6.93
C SER A 112 16.27 -21.58 -8.31
N GLY A 113 17.15 -21.27 -9.26
CA GLY A 113 17.12 -21.85 -10.61
C GLY A 113 16.02 -21.27 -11.51
N VAL A 114 15.50 -20.08 -11.19
CA VAL A 114 14.48 -19.39 -12.00
C VAL A 114 15.16 -18.66 -13.16
N GLU A 115 14.68 -18.88 -14.37
CA GLU A 115 15.12 -18.12 -15.55
C GLU A 115 14.42 -16.77 -15.61
N THR A 116 15.19 -15.69 -15.81
CA THR A 116 14.67 -14.30 -15.77
C THR A 116 14.74 -13.66 -17.14
N PHE A 117 13.67 -12.92 -17.49
CA PHE A 117 13.54 -12.16 -18.73
C PHE A 117 13.27 -10.70 -18.39
N ASP A 118 14.19 -9.81 -18.78
CA ASP A 118 14.04 -8.36 -18.62
C ASP A 118 13.23 -7.78 -19.80
N LEU A 119 12.00 -8.27 -19.97
CA LEU A 119 11.13 -8.00 -21.11
C LEU A 119 9.67 -8.00 -20.66
N ARG A 120 8.84 -7.21 -21.36
CA ARG A 120 7.39 -7.37 -21.27
C ARG A 120 6.98 -8.74 -21.83
N ALA A 121 6.04 -9.39 -21.14
CA ALA A 121 5.40 -10.62 -21.60
C ALA A 121 3.88 -10.42 -21.71
N THR A 122 3.27 -11.03 -22.71
CA THR A 122 1.82 -11.07 -22.97
C THR A 122 1.36 -12.50 -23.09
N VAL A 123 0.11 -12.78 -22.72
CA VAL A 123 -0.51 -14.09 -22.88
C VAL A 123 -1.10 -14.17 -24.29
N THR A 124 -0.72 -15.18 -25.07
CA THR A 124 -1.22 -15.38 -26.44
C THR A 124 -2.01 -16.68 -26.60
N GLY A 125 -2.08 -17.46 -25.53
CA GLY A 125 -2.86 -18.70 -25.48
C GLY A 125 -2.94 -19.29 -24.08
N PRO A 126 -3.76 -20.31 -23.84
CA PRO A 126 -3.89 -20.95 -22.52
C PRO A 126 -2.56 -21.50 -21.96
N HIS A 127 -1.59 -21.72 -22.82
CA HIS A 127 -0.27 -22.28 -22.51
C HIS A 127 0.87 -21.55 -23.23
N GLU A 128 0.62 -20.37 -23.79
CA GLU A 128 1.60 -19.63 -24.57
C GLU A 128 1.72 -18.19 -24.07
N VAL A 129 2.95 -17.74 -23.91
CA VAL A 129 3.33 -16.34 -23.66
C VAL A 129 4.24 -15.85 -24.79
N CYS A 130 4.08 -14.58 -25.17
CA CYS A 130 4.94 -13.90 -26.12
C CYS A 130 5.74 -12.81 -25.41
N LEU A 131 7.05 -12.82 -25.56
CA LEU A 131 7.93 -11.77 -25.08
C LEU A 131 7.98 -10.61 -26.07
N ALA A 132 8.33 -9.40 -25.60
CA ALA A 132 8.39 -8.20 -26.44
C ALA A 132 9.41 -8.30 -27.60
N ASP A 133 10.37 -9.21 -27.54
CA ASP A 133 11.32 -9.49 -28.62
C ASP A 133 10.80 -10.50 -29.66
N GLY A 134 9.54 -10.94 -29.53
CA GLY A 134 8.87 -11.86 -30.46
C GLY A 134 9.02 -13.34 -30.12
N ARG A 135 9.81 -13.72 -29.12
CA ARG A 135 9.91 -15.12 -28.67
C ARG A 135 8.58 -15.59 -28.08
N LYS A 136 8.13 -16.75 -28.54
CA LYS A 136 6.99 -17.48 -28.00
C LYS A 136 7.51 -18.60 -27.11
N LEU A 137 6.99 -18.65 -25.91
CA LEU A 137 7.35 -19.63 -24.89
C LEU A 137 6.10 -20.37 -24.44
N THR A 138 6.23 -21.68 -24.25
CA THR A 138 5.13 -22.52 -23.79
C THR A 138 5.26 -22.85 -22.31
N SER A 139 4.13 -22.83 -21.59
CA SER A 139 4.11 -23.12 -20.16
C SER A 139 2.90 -23.99 -19.76
N LYS A 140 3.14 -24.95 -18.87
CA LYS A 140 2.06 -25.74 -18.31
C LYS A 140 1.09 -24.88 -17.48
N ILE A 141 1.62 -23.91 -16.73
CA ILE A 141 0.87 -22.94 -15.91
C ILE A 141 1.41 -21.54 -16.21
N ILE A 142 0.52 -20.57 -16.35
CA ILE A 142 0.85 -19.16 -16.47
C ILE A 142 0.32 -18.45 -15.20
N LEU A 143 1.17 -17.65 -14.56
CA LEU A 143 0.79 -16.83 -13.41
C LEU A 143 0.90 -15.35 -13.76
N ILE A 144 -0.23 -14.64 -13.70
CA ILE A 144 -0.31 -13.19 -13.90
C ILE A 144 -0.10 -12.51 -12.53
N ALA A 145 0.98 -11.74 -12.40
CA ALA A 145 1.36 -11.03 -11.17
C ALA A 145 1.81 -9.59 -11.47
N THR A 146 1.14 -8.94 -12.43
CA THR A 146 1.51 -7.62 -12.99
C THR A 146 1.16 -6.44 -12.08
N GLY A 147 0.45 -6.70 -10.97
CA GLY A 147 0.14 -5.68 -9.97
C GLY A 147 -0.84 -4.62 -10.44
N GLY A 148 -0.64 -3.39 -9.98
CA GLY A 148 -1.50 -2.26 -10.31
C GLY A 148 -0.69 -1.02 -10.73
N VAL A 149 -1.36 -0.10 -11.43
CA VAL A 149 -0.79 1.18 -11.91
C VAL A 149 -1.59 2.36 -11.36
N PRO A 150 -0.97 3.55 -11.19
CA PRO A 150 -1.70 4.75 -10.83
C PRO A 150 -2.82 5.08 -11.83
N SER A 151 -3.92 5.65 -11.32
CA SER A 151 -5.03 6.13 -12.13
C SER A 151 -5.07 7.64 -12.13
N ILE A 152 -5.10 8.24 -13.32
CA ILE A 152 -5.26 9.68 -13.54
C ILE A 152 -6.62 9.87 -14.24
N PRO A 153 -7.51 10.75 -13.73
CA PRO A 153 -8.75 11.06 -14.41
C PRO A 153 -8.51 11.82 -15.72
N LEU A 154 -9.47 11.73 -16.64
CA LEU A 154 -9.42 12.46 -17.91
C LEU A 154 -9.82 13.92 -17.64
N ILE A 155 -8.82 14.78 -17.54
CA ILE A 155 -8.98 16.24 -17.45
C ILE A 155 -8.03 16.94 -18.43
N GLU A 156 -8.33 18.16 -18.80
CA GLU A 156 -7.44 18.99 -19.62
C GLU A 156 -6.15 19.27 -18.88
N GLY A 157 -4.99 18.94 -19.49
CA GLY A 157 -3.67 19.07 -18.87
C GLY A 157 -3.23 17.90 -18.01
N ALA A 158 -3.94 16.75 -18.03
CA ALA A 158 -3.56 15.54 -17.29
C ALA A 158 -2.18 14.99 -17.67
N GLU A 159 -1.68 15.29 -18.87
CA GLU A 159 -0.35 14.90 -19.34
C GLU A 159 0.80 15.64 -18.62
N HIS A 160 0.48 16.68 -17.85
CA HIS A 160 1.46 17.48 -17.12
C HIS A 160 1.69 17.04 -15.67
N VAL A 161 0.87 16.16 -15.16
CA VAL A 161 0.94 15.72 -13.77
C VAL A 161 1.91 14.55 -13.58
N ILE A 162 2.38 14.39 -12.35
CA ILE A 162 3.09 13.19 -11.92
C ILE A 162 2.17 12.31 -11.07
N THR A 163 2.61 11.07 -10.86
CA THR A 163 1.97 10.10 -9.95
C THR A 163 2.95 9.66 -8.86
N SER A 164 2.54 8.65 -8.09
CA SER A 164 3.42 7.96 -7.13
C SER A 164 4.59 7.21 -7.79
N ASN A 165 4.64 7.09 -9.11
CA ASN A 165 5.79 6.51 -9.80
C ASN A 165 6.92 7.52 -9.97
N GLU A 166 6.61 8.75 -10.38
CA GLU A 166 7.57 9.78 -10.74
C GLU A 166 8.11 10.55 -9.54
N ILE A 167 7.36 10.60 -8.42
CA ILE A 167 7.73 11.36 -7.21
C ILE A 167 9.10 10.96 -6.65
N PHE A 168 9.49 9.70 -6.80
CA PHE A 168 10.78 9.19 -6.33
C PHE A 168 11.97 9.63 -7.19
N HIS A 169 11.72 10.12 -8.40
CA HIS A 169 12.75 10.47 -9.40
C HIS A 169 12.84 11.99 -9.66
N LEU A 170 12.27 12.81 -8.77
CA LEU A 170 12.35 14.26 -8.89
C LEU A 170 13.79 14.72 -8.82
N LYS A 171 14.24 15.54 -9.80
CA LYS A 171 15.60 16.12 -9.78
C LYS A 171 15.80 17.13 -8.67
N LYS A 172 14.72 17.80 -8.26
CA LYS A 172 14.68 18.78 -7.15
C LYS A 172 13.29 18.76 -6.52
N LEU A 173 13.21 19.07 -5.25
CA LEU A 173 11.90 19.29 -4.61
C LEU A 173 11.26 20.57 -5.16
N PRO A 174 9.94 20.59 -5.39
CA PRO A 174 9.22 21.82 -5.69
C PRO A 174 9.19 22.71 -4.45
N LYS A 175 9.00 24.01 -4.62
CA LYS A 175 8.72 24.93 -3.50
C LYS A 175 7.29 24.76 -3.03
N ARG A 176 6.36 24.56 -3.99
CA ARG A 176 4.93 24.42 -3.75
C ARG A 176 4.36 23.30 -4.61
N ILE A 177 3.62 22.37 -3.98
CA ILE A 177 3.02 21.23 -4.65
C ILE A 177 1.53 21.12 -4.37
N LEU A 178 0.77 20.75 -5.42
CA LEU A 178 -0.59 20.25 -5.27
C LEU A 178 -0.59 18.73 -5.34
N ILE A 179 -1.20 18.07 -4.35
CA ILE A 179 -1.51 16.66 -4.36
C ILE A 179 -3.01 16.50 -4.48
N VAL A 180 -3.48 15.84 -5.55
CA VAL A 180 -4.90 15.58 -5.79
C VAL A 180 -5.24 14.16 -5.40
N GLY A 181 -6.13 14.01 -4.44
CA GLY A 181 -6.59 12.73 -3.91
C GLY A 181 -6.81 12.76 -2.40
N GLY A 182 -7.58 11.83 -1.88
CA GLY A 182 -7.88 11.73 -0.43
C GLY A 182 -7.59 10.34 0.14
N GLY A 183 -6.94 9.46 -0.63
CA GLY A 183 -6.53 8.14 -0.18
C GLY A 183 -5.20 8.16 0.60
N TYR A 184 -4.78 6.98 1.07
CA TYR A 184 -3.56 6.84 1.88
C TYR A 184 -2.30 7.34 1.15
N ILE A 185 -2.16 7.10 -0.17
CA ILE A 185 -1.01 7.58 -0.95
C ILE A 185 -0.93 9.11 -0.92
N ALA A 186 -2.06 9.80 -1.14
CA ALA A 186 -2.12 11.25 -1.13
C ALA A 186 -1.72 11.82 0.24
N CYS A 187 -2.30 11.28 1.32
CA CYS A 187 -2.04 11.73 2.69
C CYS A 187 -0.60 11.47 3.13
N GLU A 188 -0.02 10.32 2.75
CA GLU A 188 1.37 9.97 3.05
C GLU A 188 2.34 10.94 2.37
N PHE A 189 2.20 11.16 1.04
CA PHE A 189 3.08 12.09 0.33
C PHE A 189 2.88 13.53 0.76
N ALA A 190 1.67 13.93 1.15
CA ALA A 190 1.44 15.25 1.72
C ALA A 190 2.24 15.46 3.02
N GLY A 191 2.21 14.49 3.93
CA GLY A 191 3.02 14.54 5.15
C GLY A 191 4.52 14.52 4.88
N ILE A 192 4.97 13.67 3.96
CA ILE A 192 6.39 13.55 3.59
C ILE A 192 6.95 14.85 3.03
N LEU A 193 6.27 15.43 2.02
CA LEU A 193 6.77 16.62 1.34
C LEU A 193 6.72 17.85 2.26
N ASN A 194 5.65 17.97 3.05
CA ASN A 194 5.57 18.98 4.10
C ASN A 194 6.74 18.85 5.12
N GLY A 195 7.08 17.62 5.53
CA GLY A 195 8.22 17.37 6.41
C GLY A 195 9.58 17.75 5.81
N PHE A 196 9.71 17.77 4.47
CA PHE A 196 10.87 18.31 3.75
C PHE A 196 10.84 19.83 3.57
N GLY A 197 9.81 20.53 4.06
CA GLY A 197 9.67 21.97 3.97
C GLY A 197 9.01 22.46 2.68
N VAL A 198 8.35 21.58 1.92
CA VAL A 198 7.58 21.97 0.74
C VAL A 198 6.23 22.53 1.16
N ASP A 199 5.81 23.68 0.61
CA ASP A 199 4.44 24.20 0.75
C ASP A 199 3.47 23.23 0.07
N THR A 200 2.78 22.43 0.89
CA THR A 200 2.03 21.25 0.44
C THR A 200 0.54 21.44 0.56
N HIS A 201 -0.15 21.38 -0.57
CA HIS A 201 -1.60 21.44 -0.70
C HIS A 201 -2.16 20.07 -1.06
N LEU A 202 -3.18 19.62 -0.33
CA LEU A 202 -3.93 18.39 -0.58
C LEU A 202 -5.37 18.75 -0.96
N TRP A 203 -5.78 18.43 -2.18
CA TRP A 203 -7.16 18.64 -2.62
C TRP A 203 -7.89 17.32 -2.75
N TYR A 204 -9.12 17.31 -2.23
CA TYR A 204 -9.96 16.11 -2.26
C TYR A 204 -11.42 16.47 -2.53
N ARG A 205 -12.07 15.75 -3.44
CA ARG A 205 -13.47 15.95 -3.84
C ARG A 205 -14.49 15.59 -2.76
N GLY A 206 -14.16 14.69 -1.84
CA GLY A 206 -15.04 14.31 -0.73
C GLY A 206 -14.89 15.23 0.47
N PRO A 207 -15.77 15.10 1.47
CA PRO A 207 -15.79 15.99 2.63
C PRO A 207 -14.65 15.73 3.62
N LYS A 208 -14.04 14.53 3.60
CA LYS A 208 -13.00 14.12 4.56
C LYS A 208 -12.08 13.08 3.92
N VAL A 209 -10.77 13.27 4.04
CA VAL A 209 -9.75 12.32 3.51
C VAL A 209 -9.89 10.91 4.12
N LEU A 210 -9.17 9.93 3.58
CA LEU A 210 -9.15 8.54 4.03
C LEU A 210 -10.55 7.90 4.06
N ARG A 211 -11.32 8.06 2.98
CA ARG A 211 -12.64 7.42 2.84
C ARG A 211 -12.54 5.90 3.04
N GLY A 212 -13.45 5.32 3.81
CA GLY A 212 -13.49 3.90 4.13
C GLY A 212 -12.72 3.50 5.39
N PHE A 213 -12.07 4.46 6.04
CA PHE A 213 -11.44 4.25 7.35
C PHE A 213 -12.34 4.75 8.49
N ASP A 214 -12.00 4.41 9.73
CA ASP A 214 -12.77 4.82 10.91
C ASP A 214 -12.85 6.35 11.05
N GLU A 215 -14.05 6.88 11.32
CA GLU A 215 -14.33 8.32 11.28
C GLU A 215 -13.52 9.10 12.32
N GLU A 216 -13.41 8.62 13.57
CA GLU A 216 -12.62 9.29 14.59
C GLU A 216 -11.12 9.32 14.24
N ALA A 217 -10.62 8.21 13.67
CA ALA A 217 -9.23 8.16 13.19
C ALA A 217 -8.98 9.16 12.05
N ARG A 218 -9.92 9.28 11.11
CA ARG A 218 -9.84 10.26 10.01
C ARG A 218 -9.78 11.70 10.54
N ASP A 219 -10.56 12.02 11.57
CA ASP A 219 -10.57 13.35 12.19
C ASP A 219 -9.22 13.67 12.83
N VAL A 220 -8.69 12.75 13.64
CA VAL A 220 -7.39 12.94 14.31
C VAL A 220 -6.25 13.09 13.31
N ILE A 221 -6.23 12.27 12.25
CA ILE A 221 -5.21 12.34 11.20
C ILE A 221 -5.31 13.67 10.45
N THR A 222 -6.52 14.02 9.99
CA THR A 222 -6.74 15.28 9.24
C THR A 222 -6.30 16.50 10.05
N GLN A 223 -6.66 16.53 11.32
CA GLN A 223 -6.27 17.61 12.22
C GLN A 223 -4.75 17.63 12.44
N GLY A 224 -4.13 16.48 12.70
CA GLY A 224 -2.68 16.38 12.90
C GLY A 224 -1.89 16.80 11.66
N MET A 225 -2.34 16.46 10.45
CA MET A 225 -1.72 16.90 9.21
C MET A 225 -1.81 18.44 9.03
N LYS A 226 -2.98 19.04 9.34
CA LYS A 226 -3.17 20.50 9.30
C LYS A 226 -2.28 21.22 10.31
N GLU A 227 -2.21 20.72 11.54
CA GLU A 227 -1.36 21.28 12.61
C GLU A 227 0.13 21.22 12.27
N ARG A 228 0.54 20.26 11.44
CA ARG A 228 1.91 20.15 10.91
C ARG A 228 2.17 21.05 9.69
N GLY A 229 1.15 21.71 9.12
CA GLY A 229 1.29 22.70 8.05
C GLY A 229 0.81 22.23 6.68
N VAL A 230 0.18 21.07 6.54
CA VAL A 230 -0.44 20.66 5.27
C VAL A 230 -1.73 21.45 5.04
N THR A 231 -1.84 22.15 3.91
CA THR A 231 -3.08 22.80 3.51
C THR A 231 -4.04 21.78 2.88
N ILE A 232 -5.07 21.39 3.61
CA ILE A 232 -6.06 20.41 3.15
C ILE A 232 -7.34 21.13 2.77
N ILE A 233 -7.74 21.02 1.49
CA ILE A 233 -8.99 21.54 0.94
C ILE A 233 -9.83 20.36 0.47
N THR A 234 -11.00 20.22 1.08
CA THR A 234 -12.00 19.18 0.76
C THR A 234 -13.11 19.76 -0.10
N GLU A 235 -13.97 18.90 -0.66
CA GLU A 235 -15.10 19.26 -1.53
C GLU A 235 -14.68 20.12 -2.72
N THR A 236 -13.43 19.86 -3.23
CA THR A 236 -12.87 20.51 -4.40
C THR A 236 -12.29 19.52 -5.39
N GLU A 237 -12.31 19.88 -6.66
CA GLU A 237 -11.74 19.09 -7.76
C GLU A 237 -10.95 20.02 -8.69
N THR A 238 -9.99 19.44 -9.40
CA THR A 238 -9.31 20.12 -10.50
C THR A 238 -10.10 19.94 -11.79
N THR A 239 -10.33 21.02 -12.51
CA THR A 239 -11.04 21.00 -13.80
C THR A 239 -10.10 21.16 -14.98
N LYS A 240 -8.99 21.88 -14.79
CA LYS A 240 -7.99 22.15 -15.81
C LYS A 240 -6.60 22.37 -15.21
N ILE A 241 -5.55 22.01 -15.97
CA ILE A 241 -4.17 22.28 -15.63
C ILE A 241 -3.46 22.84 -16.85
N ASP A 242 -3.00 24.08 -16.75
CA ASP A 242 -2.19 24.75 -17.78
C ASP A 242 -0.73 24.80 -17.33
N LYS A 243 0.18 24.47 -18.22
CA LYS A 243 1.62 24.62 -17.96
C LYS A 243 2.10 25.95 -18.53
N ILE A 244 2.54 26.87 -17.65
CA ILE A 244 2.95 28.20 -18.00
C ILE A 244 4.35 28.50 -17.42
N GLU A 245 5.35 28.73 -18.26
CA GLU A 245 6.69 29.20 -17.86
C GLU A 245 7.34 28.50 -16.69
N GLY A 246 7.16 27.13 -16.63
CA GLY A 246 7.81 26.29 -15.61
C GLY A 246 7.02 26.11 -14.32
N CYS A 247 5.79 26.63 -14.23
CA CYS A 247 4.80 26.35 -13.20
C CYS A 247 3.51 25.78 -13.82
N PHE A 248 2.57 25.39 -12.96
CA PHE A 248 1.26 24.88 -13.35
C PHE A 248 0.18 25.78 -12.75
N VAL A 249 -0.71 26.27 -13.60
CA VAL A 249 -1.93 26.96 -13.20
C VAL A 249 -3.05 25.92 -13.18
N VAL A 250 -3.61 25.69 -12.01
CA VAL A 250 -4.65 24.70 -11.76
C VAL A 250 -5.96 25.44 -11.47
N THR A 251 -6.98 25.16 -12.28
CA THR A 251 -8.33 25.69 -12.09
C THR A 251 -9.13 24.71 -11.24
N ASP A 252 -9.71 25.19 -10.16
CA ASP A 252 -10.61 24.41 -9.31
C ASP A 252 -12.06 24.39 -9.84
N ILE A 253 -12.92 23.59 -9.19
CA ILE A 253 -14.33 23.43 -9.57
C ILE A 253 -15.14 24.75 -9.48
N SER A 254 -14.66 25.74 -8.72
CA SER A 254 -15.29 27.07 -8.61
C SER A 254 -14.78 28.06 -9.67
N GLY A 255 -13.83 27.63 -10.50
CA GLY A 255 -13.22 28.47 -11.54
C GLY A 255 -12.08 29.37 -11.04
N VAL A 256 -11.60 29.13 -9.81
CA VAL A 256 -10.46 29.87 -9.26
C VAL A 256 -9.14 29.22 -9.68
N GLU A 257 -8.19 30.05 -10.11
CA GLU A 257 -6.86 29.62 -10.53
C GLU A 257 -5.85 29.66 -9.38
N HIS A 258 -5.06 28.60 -9.28
CA HIS A 258 -4.01 28.42 -8.27
C HIS A 258 -2.70 28.01 -8.95
N THR A 259 -1.57 28.57 -8.51
CA THR A 259 -0.26 28.29 -9.10
C THR A 259 0.56 27.35 -8.23
N PHE A 260 1.15 26.32 -8.86
CA PHE A 260 2.01 25.32 -8.23
C PHE A 260 3.25 25.05 -9.08
N ASP A 261 4.36 24.65 -8.44
CA ASP A 261 5.56 24.18 -9.16
C ASP A 261 5.41 22.75 -9.67
N LEU A 262 4.53 21.98 -9.05
CA LEU A 262 4.28 20.56 -9.39
C LEU A 262 2.86 20.16 -9.00
N VAL A 263 2.27 19.27 -9.79
CA VAL A 263 0.97 18.64 -9.50
C VAL A 263 1.13 17.13 -9.50
N MET A 264 0.72 16.49 -8.40
CA MET A 264 0.74 15.04 -8.24
C MET A 264 -0.69 14.49 -8.12
N TYR A 265 -1.01 13.49 -8.94
CA TYR A 265 -2.27 12.76 -8.81
C TYR A 265 -2.08 11.46 -8.02
N ALA A 266 -2.85 11.33 -6.96
CA ALA A 266 -2.93 10.14 -6.10
C ALA A 266 -4.40 9.73 -5.89
N THR A 267 -5.15 9.68 -7.01
CA THR A 267 -6.61 9.47 -7.07
C THR A 267 -7.02 8.00 -7.10
N GLY A 268 -6.07 7.10 -6.97
CA GLY A 268 -6.28 5.66 -6.92
C GLY A 268 -5.30 4.88 -7.78
N ARG A 269 -5.47 3.56 -7.74
CA ARG A 269 -4.73 2.60 -8.56
C ARG A 269 -5.74 1.68 -9.26
N ARG A 270 -5.37 1.18 -10.41
CA ARG A 270 -6.16 0.19 -11.17
C ARG A 270 -5.30 -1.03 -11.49
N PRO A 271 -5.89 -2.21 -11.70
CA PRO A 271 -5.18 -3.41 -12.14
C PRO A 271 -4.36 -3.17 -13.41
N ASN A 272 -3.17 -3.73 -13.47
CA ASN A 272 -2.29 -3.62 -14.63
C ASN A 272 -2.55 -4.77 -15.61
N THR A 273 -3.70 -4.70 -16.31
CA THR A 273 -4.16 -5.72 -17.28
C THR A 273 -4.07 -5.27 -18.73
N GLN A 274 -3.88 -3.98 -18.97
CA GLN A 274 -3.91 -3.42 -20.32
C GLN A 274 -2.81 -4.00 -21.22
N GLY A 275 -3.21 -4.54 -22.38
CA GLY A 275 -2.31 -5.09 -23.38
C GLY A 275 -1.58 -6.36 -22.94
N LEU A 276 -2.17 -7.13 -22.03
CA LEU A 276 -1.65 -8.44 -21.61
C LEU A 276 -2.18 -9.61 -22.47
N GLY A 277 -3.11 -9.37 -23.42
CA GLY A 277 -3.71 -10.41 -24.26
C GLY A 277 -4.75 -11.28 -23.53
N LEU A 278 -5.34 -10.78 -22.44
CA LEU A 278 -6.26 -11.57 -21.59
C LEU A 278 -7.62 -11.75 -22.24
N GLU A 279 -8.11 -10.71 -22.89
CA GLU A 279 -9.42 -10.70 -23.57
C GLU A 279 -9.42 -11.64 -24.78
N GLU A 280 -8.30 -11.69 -25.52
CA GLU A 280 -8.10 -12.55 -26.70
C GLU A 280 -8.16 -14.04 -26.35
N ILE A 281 -7.86 -14.40 -25.11
CA ILE A 281 -7.95 -15.77 -24.63
C ILE A 281 -9.16 -16.00 -23.70
N ASN A 282 -10.14 -15.07 -23.70
CA ASN A 282 -11.38 -15.15 -22.92
C ASN A 282 -11.15 -15.22 -21.39
N ILE A 283 -10.18 -14.48 -20.86
CA ILE A 283 -10.08 -14.22 -19.42
C ILE A 283 -10.97 -13.02 -19.10
N ASN A 284 -11.89 -13.20 -18.16
CA ASN A 284 -12.80 -12.15 -17.74
C ASN A 284 -12.07 -11.10 -16.90
N LEU A 285 -12.38 -9.85 -17.18
CA LEU A 285 -12.03 -8.70 -16.36
C LEU A 285 -13.32 -8.12 -15.75
N ASP A 286 -13.23 -7.69 -14.50
CA ASP A 286 -14.37 -6.99 -13.86
C ASP A 286 -14.49 -5.53 -14.35
N GLY A 287 -15.47 -4.78 -13.81
CA GLY A 287 -15.67 -3.38 -14.17
C GLY A 287 -14.54 -2.42 -13.83
N ALA A 288 -13.61 -2.82 -12.96
CA ALA A 288 -12.38 -2.08 -12.62
C ALA A 288 -11.17 -2.52 -13.47
N GLY A 289 -11.34 -3.54 -14.32
CA GLY A 289 -10.29 -4.15 -15.12
C GLY A 289 -9.45 -5.18 -14.38
N ALA A 290 -9.92 -5.70 -13.25
CA ALA A 290 -9.23 -6.75 -12.49
C ALA A 290 -9.48 -8.13 -13.10
N VAL A 291 -8.47 -9.01 -13.00
CA VAL A 291 -8.61 -10.40 -13.42
C VAL A 291 -9.52 -11.15 -12.44
N GLU A 292 -10.65 -11.66 -12.94
CA GLU A 292 -11.56 -12.49 -12.14
C GLU A 292 -10.94 -13.86 -11.83
N VAL A 293 -10.89 -14.19 -10.56
CA VAL A 293 -10.34 -15.47 -10.08
C VAL A 293 -11.24 -16.10 -9.00
N ASN A 294 -11.15 -17.42 -8.88
CA ASN A 294 -11.79 -18.15 -7.78
C ASN A 294 -10.97 -18.03 -6.47
N ASN A 295 -11.42 -18.71 -5.40
CA ASN A 295 -10.76 -18.71 -4.08
C ASN A 295 -9.33 -19.28 -4.10
N TYR A 296 -8.93 -19.96 -5.15
CA TYR A 296 -7.61 -20.55 -5.35
C TYR A 296 -6.74 -19.72 -6.31
N SER A 297 -7.14 -18.47 -6.61
CA SER A 297 -6.46 -17.56 -7.54
C SER A 297 -6.44 -18.07 -9.00
N GLN A 298 -7.32 -19.00 -9.39
CA GLN A 298 -7.42 -19.57 -10.73
C GLN A 298 -8.47 -18.81 -11.54
N THR A 299 -8.15 -18.48 -12.79
CA THR A 299 -9.10 -17.93 -13.77
C THR A 299 -10.02 -19.05 -14.31
N PRO A 300 -11.05 -18.74 -15.12
CA PRO A 300 -11.81 -19.75 -15.83
C PRO A 300 -10.96 -20.66 -16.74
N ILE A 301 -9.76 -20.22 -17.15
CA ILE A 301 -8.79 -21.04 -17.90
C ILE A 301 -7.93 -21.80 -16.92
N ALA A 302 -8.06 -23.13 -16.91
CA ALA A 302 -7.45 -24.01 -15.92
C ALA A 302 -5.93 -23.88 -15.74
N SER A 303 -5.21 -23.46 -16.79
CA SER A 303 -3.76 -23.26 -16.80
C SER A 303 -3.33 -21.85 -16.36
N VAL A 304 -4.27 -20.89 -16.20
CA VAL A 304 -3.96 -19.50 -15.93
C VAL A 304 -4.44 -19.08 -14.56
N TYR A 305 -3.54 -18.51 -13.78
CA TYR A 305 -3.78 -17.98 -12.44
C TYR A 305 -3.42 -16.49 -12.37
N ALA A 306 -3.98 -15.77 -11.40
CA ALA A 306 -3.62 -14.37 -11.13
C ALA A 306 -3.57 -14.08 -9.62
N ILE A 307 -2.58 -13.29 -9.18
CA ILE A 307 -2.38 -12.93 -7.77
C ILE A 307 -1.96 -11.45 -7.62
N GLY A 308 -2.19 -10.91 -6.42
CA GLY A 308 -1.85 -9.54 -6.06
C GLY A 308 -2.80 -8.52 -6.66
N ASP A 309 -2.34 -7.26 -6.77
CA ASP A 309 -3.19 -6.10 -7.14
C ASP A 309 -3.88 -6.24 -8.50
N VAL A 310 -3.40 -7.10 -9.38
CA VAL A 310 -4.05 -7.38 -10.67
C VAL A 310 -5.44 -8.04 -10.51
N THR A 311 -5.72 -8.61 -9.32
CA THR A 311 -7.01 -9.20 -8.96
C THR A 311 -7.90 -8.29 -8.11
N ASP A 312 -7.40 -7.14 -7.70
CA ASP A 312 -8.05 -6.07 -6.91
C ASP A 312 -8.81 -6.56 -5.65
N ARG A 313 -8.33 -7.62 -5.00
CA ARG A 313 -8.93 -8.17 -3.76
C ARG A 313 -8.51 -7.39 -2.53
N VAL A 314 -7.22 -7.45 -2.16
CA VAL A 314 -6.62 -6.64 -1.09
C VAL A 314 -5.22 -6.23 -1.54
N ASN A 315 -5.05 -4.96 -1.87
CA ASN A 315 -3.86 -4.42 -2.54
C ASN A 315 -2.74 -4.13 -1.55
N LEU A 316 -2.20 -5.19 -0.93
CA LEU A 316 -1.11 -5.15 0.04
C LEU A 316 -0.03 -6.18 -0.30
N THR A 317 1.23 -5.78 -0.20
CA THR A 317 2.39 -6.65 -0.46
C THR A 317 2.36 -7.97 0.34
N PRO A 318 2.08 -8.00 1.65
CA PRO A 318 1.99 -9.27 2.40
C PRO A 318 0.86 -10.18 1.91
N VAL A 319 -0.22 -9.61 1.38
CA VAL A 319 -1.34 -10.37 0.81
C VAL A 319 -0.91 -11.03 -0.49
N ALA A 320 -0.30 -10.29 -1.42
CA ALA A 320 0.23 -10.85 -2.66
C ALA A 320 1.24 -11.98 -2.40
N ILE A 321 2.08 -11.85 -1.36
CA ILE A 321 3.00 -12.92 -0.92
C ILE A 321 2.25 -14.13 -0.38
N ARG A 322 1.18 -13.93 0.40
CA ARG A 322 0.35 -15.02 0.93
C ARG A 322 -0.40 -15.74 -0.19
N GLU A 323 -0.94 -14.99 -1.15
CA GLU A 323 -1.57 -15.54 -2.35
C GLU A 323 -0.58 -16.36 -3.19
N ALA A 324 0.66 -15.90 -3.33
CA ALA A 324 1.72 -16.64 -4.00
C ALA A 324 2.01 -17.97 -3.32
N MET A 325 2.06 -18.01 -1.99
CA MET A 325 2.26 -19.25 -1.22
C MET A 325 1.08 -20.21 -1.39
N ALA A 326 -0.15 -19.72 -1.31
CA ALA A 326 -1.36 -20.53 -1.50
C ALA A 326 -1.48 -21.06 -2.94
N PHE A 327 -1.12 -20.25 -3.93
CA PHE A 327 -1.02 -20.67 -5.32
C PHE A 327 -0.04 -21.84 -5.49
N VAL A 328 1.15 -21.78 -4.91
CA VAL A 328 2.14 -22.87 -5.02
C VAL A 328 1.63 -24.14 -4.33
N GLU A 329 1.01 -24.06 -3.15
CA GLU A 329 0.39 -25.21 -2.49
C GLU A 329 -0.68 -25.86 -3.38
N THR A 330 -1.53 -25.02 -4.01
CA THR A 330 -2.62 -25.49 -4.87
C THR A 330 -2.10 -26.11 -6.17
N ALA A 331 -1.21 -25.40 -6.89
CA ALA A 331 -0.83 -25.76 -8.26
C ALA A 331 0.28 -26.82 -8.34
N PHE A 332 1.16 -26.89 -7.33
CA PHE A 332 2.35 -27.75 -7.34
C PHE A 332 2.36 -28.83 -6.29
N ASN A 333 1.75 -28.61 -5.13
CA ASN A 333 1.75 -29.57 -4.03
C ASN A 333 0.46 -30.39 -3.93
N GLY A 334 -0.53 -30.16 -4.82
CA GLY A 334 -1.80 -30.86 -4.81
C GLY A 334 -2.64 -30.60 -3.53
N ASN A 335 -2.38 -29.50 -2.85
CA ASN A 335 -3.05 -29.08 -1.63
C ASN A 335 -3.86 -27.79 -1.87
N PRO A 336 -5.13 -27.87 -2.29
CA PRO A 336 -5.97 -26.70 -2.56
C PRO A 336 -6.06 -25.79 -1.34
N THR A 337 -5.44 -24.63 -1.41
CA THR A 337 -5.30 -23.68 -0.30
C THR A 337 -5.96 -22.36 -0.65
N PRO A 338 -7.16 -22.06 -0.12
CA PRO A 338 -7.77 -20.73 -0.29
C PRO A 338 -7.06 -19.70 0.58
N VAL A 339 -7.07 -18.44 0.14
CA VAL A 339 -6.48 -17.34 0.92
C VAL A 339 -7.55 -16.67 1.76
N ASP A 340 -7.28 -16.56 3.05
CA ASP A 340 -8.10 -15.77 3.98
C ASP A 340 -7.70 -14.29 3.91
N HIS A 341 -8.58 -13.47 3.37
CA HIS A 341 -8.46 -12.01 3.25
C HIS A 341 -9.14 -11.25 4.40
N SER A 342 -9.58 -11.94 5.45
CA SER A 342 -10.20 -11.29 6.62
C SER A 342 -9.16 -10.86 7.65
N LEU A 343 -9.50 -9.80 8.40
CA LEU A 343 -8.70 -9.32 9.55
C LEU A 343 -7.20 -9.15 9.20
N ILE A 344 -6.92 -8.39 8.15
CA ILE A 344 -5.56 -8.06 7.72
C ILE A 344 -5.14 -6.76 8.41
N PRO A 345 -4.10 -6.78 9.25
CA PRO A 345 -3.54 -5.55 9.81
C PRO A 345 -3.03 -4.64 8.69
N SER A 346 -3.35 -3.38 8.77
CA SER A 346 -2.96 -2.38 7.78
C SER A 346 -2.47 -1.11 8.46
N ALA A 347 -1.59 -0.38 7.79
CA ALA A 347 -1.11 0.91 8.28
C ALA A 347 -1.09 1.96 7.17
N VAL A 348 -1.39 3.19 7.55
CA VAL A 348 -1.20 4.39 6.75
C VAL A 348 -0.08 5.19 7.41
N PHE A 349 0.97 5.46 6.66
CA PHE A 349 2.17 6.14 7.16
C PHE A 349 2.06 7.67 7.02
N THR A 350 0.90 8.20 7.40
CA THR A 350 0.72 9.62 7.64
C THR A 350 1.52 10.08 8.85
N GLN A 351 1.51 11.34 9.15
CA GLN A 351 2.11 11.92 10.36
C GLN A 351 1.03 12.74 11.07
N PRO A 352 0.39 12.14 12.12
CA PRO A 352 0.70 10.86 12.82
C PRO A 352 0.34 9.61 12.00
N GLU A 353 1.01 8.47 12.30
CA GLU A 353 0.71 7.18 11.67
C GLU A 353 -0.66 6.65 12.09
N TYR A 354 -1.27 5.83 11.22
CA TYR A 354 -2.51 5.13 11.53
C TYR A 354 -2.35 3.64 11.31
N GLY A 355 -2.64 2.85 12.34
CA GLY A 355 -2.73 1.39 12.30
C GLY A 355 -4.15 0.91 12.51
N MET A 356 -4.60 -0.08 11.74
CA MET A 356 -5.93 -0.66 11.88
C MET A 356 -5.97 -2.15 11.61
N ILE A 357 -6.90 -2.84 12.26
CA ILE A 357 -7.33 -4.21 11.92
C ILE A 357 -8.81 -4.35 12.22
N GLY A 358 -9.52 -5.10 11.37
CA GLY A 358 -10.95 -5.38 11.53
C GLY A 358 -11.84 -4.25 11.02
N LEU A 359 -13.01 -4.12 11.64
CA LEU A 359 -14.08 -3.23 11.21
C LEU A 359 -13.93 -1.83 11.76
N SER A 360 -14.29 -0.81 10.98
CA SER A 360 -14.60 0.52 11.48
C SER A 360 -15.89 0.48 12.34
N GLU A 361 -16.11 1.52 13.13
CA GLU A 361 -17.32 1.62 13.93
C GLU A 361 -18.60 1.55 13.08
N ASP A 362 -18.62 2.31 11.97
CA ASP A 362 -19.76 2.32 11.04
C ASP A 362 -20.04 0.98 10.38
N GLU A 363 -18.99 0.21 10.08
CA GLU A 363 -19.13 -1.13 9.51
C GLU A 363 -19.62 -2.14 10.55
N ALA A 364 -19.13 -2.03 11.77
CA ALA A 364 -19.51 -2.93 12.86
C ALA A 364 -20.97 -2.71 13.30
N GLN A 365 -21.42 -1.46 13.44
CA GLN A 365 -22.80 -1.11 13.76
C GLN A 365 -23.83 -1.66 12.78
N LYS A 366 -23.46 -1.75 11.49
CA LYS A 366 -24.33 -2.32 10.44
C LYS A 366 -24.49 -3.83 10.55
N ARG A 367 -23.62 -4.51 11.32
CA ARG A 367 -23.59 -5.97 11.43
C ARG A 367 -24.21 -6.47 12.73
N GLU A 368 -23.93 -5.81 13.87
CA GLU A 368 -24.36 -6.24 15.19
C GLU A 368 -24.27 -5.11 16.21
N PRO A 369 -24.96 -5.21 17.37
CA PRO A 369 -24.78 -4.29 18.49
C PRO A 369 -23.35 -4.32 19.01
N ILE A 370 -22.78 -3.14 19.21
CA ILE A 370 -21.37 -2.97 19.61
C ILE A 370 -21.21 -2.11 20.85
N GLU A 371 -20.08 -2.26 21.51
CA GLU A 371 -19.52 -1.35 22.51
C GLU A 371 -18.23 -0.72 21.96
N VAL A 372 -18.09 0.60 22.14
CA VAL A 372 -16.92 1.32 21.67
C VAL A 372 -16.10 1.79 22.86
N TYR A 373 -14.86 1.37 22.90
CA TYR A 373 -13.85 1.80 23.86
C TYR A 373 -12.88 2.70 23.10
N THR A 374 -12.75 3.95 23.50
CA THR A 374 -11.82 4.87 22.85
C THR A 374 -11.26 5.85 23.87
N THR A 375 -10.00 6.22 23.66
CA THR A 375 -9.34 7.27 24.42
C THR A 375 -8.55 8.16 23.46
N ASN A 376 -8.52 9.44 23.79
CA ASN A 376 -7.79 10.44 23.02
C ASN A 376 -6.97 11.28 23.99
N PHE A 377 -5.65 11.26 23.86
CA PHE A 377 -4.74 11.88 24.82
C PHE A 377 -3.51 12.46 24.15
N ARG A 378 -2.76 13.30 24.87
CA ARG A 378 -1.45 13.79 24.47
C ARG A 378 -0.38 12.82 24.96
N PRO A 379 0.45 12.26 24.08
CA PRO A 379 1.53 11.38 24.53
C PRO A 379 2.56 12.16 25.37
N MET A 380 3.17 11.47 26.33
CA MET A 380 4.02 12.10 27.33
C MET A 380 5.18 12.91 26.73
N ASN A 381 5.77 12.42 25.66
CA ASN A 381 6.91 13.09 24.98
C ASN A 381 6.51 14.45 24.39
N THR A 382 5.33 14.58 23.80
CA THR A 382 4.86 15.84 23.20
C THR A 382 4.12 16.71 24.20
N ALA A 383 3.49 16.11 25.23
CA ALA A 383 2.90 16.85 26.34
C ALA A 383 3.97 17.62 27.15
N PHE A 384 5.17 17.04 27.30
CA PHE A 384 6.28 17.68 27.99
C PHE A 384 6.78 18.98 27.30
N ILE A 385 6.67 19.05 25.98
CA ILE A 385 7.13 20.19 25.18
C ILE A 385 5.99 21.03 24.60
N ASP A 386 4.78 20.82 25.10
CA ASP A 386 3.55 21.53 24.72
C ASP A 386 3.20 21.49 23.22
N GLU A 387 3.55 20.41 22.53
CA GLU A 387 3.12 20.18 21.15
C GLU A 387 1.69 19.61 21.07
N PRO A 388 0.88 20.02 20.07
CA PRO A 388 -0.55 19.65 19.97
C PRO A 388 -0.81 18.25 19.43
N ASN A 389 0.14 17.32 19.52
CA ASN A 389 -0.06 15.95 19.01
C ASN A 389 -1.11 15.20 19.85
N LYS A 390 -2.01 14.51 19.19
CA LYS A 390 -3.02 13.65 19.80
C LYS A 390 -2.83 12.20 19.36
N VAL A 391 -3.05 11.29 20.31
CA VAL A 391 -3.10 9.84 20.09
C VAL A 391 -4.54 9.40 20.22
N LEU A 392 -4.99 8.52 19.35
CA LEU A 392 -6.25 7.80 19.44
C LEU A 392 -5.97 6.31 19.62
N MET A 393 -6.57 5.70 20.64
CA MET A 393 -6.67 4.25 20.78
C MET A 393 -8.15 3.87 20.83
N LYS A 394 -8.58 2.93 19.98
CA LYS A 394 -9.98 2.55 19.86
C LYS A 394 -10.13 1.05 19.65
N LEU A 395 -11.02 0.45 20.44
CA LEU A 395 -11.49 -0.92 20.29
C LEU A 395 -12.99 -0.94 20.03
N ILE A 396 -13.40 -1.73 19.05
CA ILE A 396 -14.81 -1.96 18.71
C ILE A 396 -15.11 -3.40 19.11
N VAL A 397 -16.09 -3.60 19.97
CA VAL A 397 -16.34 -4.88 20.66
C VAL A 397 -17.78 -5.32 20.41
N SER A 398 -17.99 -6.57 20.05
CA SER A 398 -19.30 -7.20 19.96
C SER A 398 -19.96 -7.24 21.34
N GLN A 399 -21.20 -6.76 21.46
CA GLN A 399 -21.94 -6.90 22.74
C GLN A 399 -22.26 -8.36 23.06
N ALA A 400 -22.54 -9.17 22.04
CA ALA A 400 -22.95 -10.56 22.21
C ALA A 400 -21.78 -11.50 22.53
N THR A 401 -20.68 -11.37 21.79
CA THR A 401 -19.55 -12.31 21.89
C THR A 401 -18.35 -11.77 22.67
N ARG A 402 -18.36 -10.50 22.99
CA ARG A 402 -17.26 -9.75 23.62
C ARG A 402 -15.98 -9.72 22.78
N ARG A 403 -15.98 -10.28 21.56
CA ARG A 403 -14.82 -10.25 20.66
C ARG A 403 -14.50 -8.84 20.20
N VAL A 404 -13.22 -8.55 20.08
CA VAL A 404 -12.74 -7.31 19.46
C VAL A 404 -12.91 -7.45 17.96
N LEU A 405 -13.85 -6.68 17.39
CA LEU A 405 -14.18 -6.64 15.96
C LEU A 405 -13.29 -5.70 15.18
N GLY A 406 -12.76 -4.67 15.84
CA GLY A 406 -11.88 -3.67 15.25
C GLY A 406 -10.94 -3.04 16.29
N CYS A 407 -9.73 -2.74 15.85
CA CYS A 407 -8.74 -1.99 16.62
C CYS A 407 -8.12 -0.91 15.73
N HIS A 408 -8.14 0.34 16.22
CA HIS A 408 -7.65 1.50 15.49
C HIS A 408 -6.72 2.31 16.40
N ILE A 409 -5.54 2.66 15.87
CA ILE A 409 -4.49 3.38 16.58
C ILE A 409 -4.00 4.53 15.71
N VAL A 410 -4.12 5.77 16.18
CA VAL A 410 -3.46 6.92 15.56
C VAL A 410 -2.40 7.41 16.53
N ALA A 411 -1.13 7.20 16.18
CA ALA A 411 0.01 7.54 17.04
C ALA A 411 1.31 7.42 16.25
N ASP A 412 2.40 7.99 16.74
CA ASP A 412 3.73 7.64 16.27
C ASP A 412 4.00 6.15 16.60
N GLY A 413 4.43 5.36 15.60
CA GLY A 413 4.63 3.92 15.74
C GLY A 413 3.33 3.08 15.72
N ALA A 414 2.20 3.64 15.28
CA ALA A 414 0.93 2.91 15.16
C ALA A 414 1.04 1.65 14.29
N ALA A 415 1.88 1.69 13.25
CA ALA A 415 2.14 0.54 12.38
C ALA A 415 2.75 -0.66 13.12
N GLU A 416 3.69 -0.41 14.04
CA GLU A 416 4.32 -1.44 14.85
C GLU A 416 3.33 -1.99 15.91
N MET A 417 2.59 -1.09 16.56
CA MET A 417 1.60 -1.47 17.56
C MET A 417 0.47 -2.32 16.98
N ILE A 418 -0.08 -1.93 15.82
CA ILE A 418 -1.19 -2.66 15.19
C ILE A 418 -0.77 -4.04 14.70
N GLN A 419 0.49 -4.23 14.28
CA GLN A 419 1.01 -5.55 13.93
C GLN A 419 0.90 -6.52 15.12
N MET A 420 1.22 -6.06 16.33
CA MET A 420 1.16 -6.88 17.54
C MET A 420 -0.28 -7.07 18.03
N ALA A 421 -1.09 -6.01 18.10
CA ALA A 421 -2.50 -6.09 18.46
C ALA A 421 -3.30 -6.97 17.48
N GLY A 422 -2.92 -6.94 16.21
CA GLY A 422 -3.53 -7.73 15.15
C GLY A 422 -3.46 -9.24 15.38
N ILE A 423 -2.45 -9.73 16.09
CA ILE A 423 -2.34 -11.16 16.45
C ILE A 423 -3.52 -11.54 17.38
N ALA A 424 -3.75 -10.77 18.43
CA ALA A 424 -4.84 -11.01 19.39
C ALA A 424 -6.21 -10.92 18.70
N VAL A 425 -6.43 -9.88 17.88
CA VAL A 425 -7.69 -9.70 17.14
C VAL A 425 -7.92 -10.86 16.17
N LYS A 426 -6.91 -11.29 15.42
CA LYS A 426 -7.00 -12.43 14.49
C LYS A 426 -7.27 -13.76 15.20
N MET A 427 -6.80 -13.92 16.43
CA MET A 427 -7.11 -15.07 17.29
C MET A 427 -8.53 -15.04 17.87
N GLY A 428 -9.27 -13.93 17.67
CA GLY A 428 -10.62 -13.76 18.19
C GLY A 428 -10.66 -13.38 19.67
N ALA A 429 -9.63 -12.68 20.17
CA ALA A 429 -9.56 -12.24 21.56
C ALA A 429 -10.76 -11.37 21.93
N THR A 430 -11.23 -11.53 23.17
CA THR A 430 -12.30 -10.75 23.75
C THR A 430 -11.76 -9.48 24.43
N LYS A 431 -12.65 -8.56 24.74
CA LYS A 431 -12.29 -7.36 25.53
C LYS A 431 -11.70 -7.73 26.87
N GLU A 432 -12.25 -8.78 27.50
CA GLU A 432 -11.77 -9.32 28.78
C GLU A 432 -10.36 -9.93 28.67
N ASP A 433 -9.98 -10.47 27.50
CA ASP A 433 -8.62 -10.95 27.28
C ASP A 433 -7.63 -9.77 27.22
N PHE A 434 -7.99 -8.66 26.58
CA PHE A 434 -7.22 -7.42 26.65
C PHE A 434 -7.10 -6.91 28.10
N ASP A 435 -8.20 -6.93 28.87
CA ASP A 435 -8.25 -6.43 30.24
C ASP A 435 -7.42 -7.23 31.24
N LYS A 436 -7.17 -8.51 30.95
CA LYS A 436 -6.33 -9.39 31.78
C LYS A 436 -4.84 -9.12 31.62
N VAL A 437 -4.44 -8.47 30.53
CA VAL A 437 -3.02 -8.18 30.28
C VAL A 437 -2.56 -7.06 31.20
N CYS A 438 -1.46 -7.29 31.91
CA CYS A 438 -0.81 -6.23 32.68
C CYS A 438 -0.21 -5.19 31.74
N ALA A 439 -0.51 -3.93 31.99
CA ALA A 439 0.00 -2.80 31.21
C ALA A 439 1.53 -2.68 31.33
N VAL A 440 2.17 -2.30 30.24
CA VAL A 440 3.60 -1.89 30.25
C VAL A 440 3.65 -0.39 30.47
N HIS A 441 4.00 0.04 31.68
CA HIS A 441 4.02 1.46 32.05
C HIS A 441 5.46 2.01 32.09
N PRO A 442 5.71 3.23 31.56
CA PRO A 442 4.78 4.09 30.84
C PRO A 442 4.90 3.91 29.31
N THR A 443 3.83 3.54 28.65
CA THR A 443 3.74 3.45 27.19
C THR A 443 2.40 3.98 26.66
N MET A 444 2.34 4.39 25.39
CA MET A 444 1.06 4.74 24.77
C MET A 444 0.14 3.53 24.62
N SER A 445 0.72 2.37 24.30
CA SER A 445 -0.03 1.14 23.99
C SER A 445 -0.76 0.54 25.21
N GLU A 446 -0.38 0.94 26.45
CA GLU A 446 -1.10 0.49 27.64
C GLU A 446 -2.57 0.86 27.63
N GLU A 447 -2.96 1.91 26.91
CA GLU A 447 -4.34 2.32 26.80
C GLU A 447 -5.24 1.25 26.18
N LEU A 448 -4.73 0.37 25.34
CA LEU A 448 -5.50 -0.76 24.79
C LEU A 448 -5.99 -1.73 25.87
N VAL A 449 -5.33 -1.78 27.03
CA VAL A 449 -5.66 -2.69 28.14
C VAL A 449 -6.19 -1.94 29.38
N THR A 450 -6.17 -0.60 29.37
CA THR A 450 -6.65 0.22 30.49
C THR A 450 -8.04 0.81 30.28
N MET A 451 -8.57 0.82 29.07
CA MET A 451 -9.94 1.25 28.76
C MET A 451 -10.99 0.28 29.35
N LYS A 452 -11.40 0.46 30.60
CA LYS A 452 -12.27 -0.49 31.33
C LYS A 452 -13.75 -0.36 31.02
N SER A 453 -14.22 0.80 30.60
CA SER A 453 -15.63 1.07 30.33
C SER A 453 -15.84 1.56 28.91
N PRO A 454 -16.89 1.11 28.22
CA PRO A 454 -17.22 1.65 26.91
C PRO A 454 -17.68 3.11 27.08
N ILE A 455 -17.27 3.96 26.15
CA ILE A 455 -17.75 5.36 26.14
C ILE A 455 -19.10 5.49 25.45
N ARG A 456 -19.46 4.52 24.60
CA ARG A 456 -20.77 4.42 23.93
C ARG A 456 -21.12 2.99 23.56
N LYS A 457 -22.43 2.76 23.41
CA LYS A 457 -23.01 1.53 22.86
C LYS A 457 -23.83 1.92 21.62
N ALA A 458 -23.77 1.12 20.59
CA ALA A 458 -24.44 1.38 19.32
C ALA A 458 -24.98 0.07 18.70
#